data_7874d2a695a6ab1058a4ec8e09ebba11
#
_entry.id   7874d2a695a6ab1058a4ec8e09ebba11
#
_cell.length_a   1.000
_cell.length_b   1.000
_cell.length_c   1.000
_cell.angle_alpha   90.00
_cell.angle_beta   90.00
_cell.angle_gamma   90.00
#
_symmetry.space_group_name_H-M   'P 1'
#
loop_
_entity.id
_entity.type
_entity.pdbx_description
1 polymer ?
#
loop_
_entity_poly.entity_id
_entity_poly.type
_entity_poly.pdbx_seq_one_letter_code
_entity_poly.pdbx_strand_id
1 'polypeptide(L)' 'MDEKHSQLWQKLSAALKPQVSPDTFKRWFSAVKLVQATEESFTFRVPNNIYQFWIESNHMAALQAAIVHAFGSPRVVKF' A
#
# COMPACT_ATOMS: atom_id res chain seq x y z
N MET A 1 7.47 13.38 -12.32
CA MET A 1 6.10 12.94 -12.57
C MET A 1 5.98 11.47 -12.31
N ASP A 2 5.08 11.12 -11.45
CA ASP A 2 5.02 9.75 -10.94
C ASP A 2 3.89 8.94 -11.54
N GLU A 3 3.69 9.09 -12.84
CA GLU A 3 2.67 8.33 -13.52
C GLU A 3 2.88 6.83 -13.34
N LYS A 4 4.13 6.38 -13.40
CA LYS A 4 4.46 4.98 -13.18
C LYS A 4 4.09 4.55 -11.77
N HIS A 5 4.43 5.35 -10.75
CA HIS A 5 4.09 5.04 -9.37
C HIS A 5 2.58 5.08 -9.14
N SER A 6 1.90 6.00 -9.79
CA SER A 6 0.45 6.09 -9.72
C SER A 6 -0.20 4.83 -10.29
N GLN A 7 0.30 4.34 -11.42
CA GLN A 7 -0.22 3.11 -12.01
C GLN A 7 0.05 1.89 -11.14
N LEU A 8 1.24 1.82 -10.54
CA LEU A 8 1.56 0.73 -9.62
C LEU A 8 0.67 0.78 -8.38
N TRP A 9 0.43 1.97 -7.85
CA TRP A 9 -0.46 2.13 -6.72
C TRP A 9 -1.89 1.73 -7.06
N GLN A 10 -2.36 2.06 -8.26
CA GLN A 10 -3.69 1.64 -8.70
C GLN A 10 -3.80 0.12 -8.76
N LYS A 11 -2.78 -0.54 -9.27
CA LYS A 11 -2.75 -1.99 -9.34
C LYS A 11 -2.76 -2.61 -7.94
N LEU A 12 -1.93 -2.07 -7.06
CA LEU A 12 -1.87 -2.54 -5.68
C LEU A 12 -3.18 -2.27 -4.95
N SER A 13 -3.76 -1.10 -5.15
CA SER A 13 -5.04 -0.74 -4.53
C SER A 13 -6.15 -1.69 -4.93
N ALA A 14 -6.19 -2.06 -6.21
CA ALA A 14 -7.20 -3.00 -6.69
C ALA A 14 -7.04 -4.37 -6.02
N ALA A 15 -5.82 -4.80 -5.75
CA ALA A 15 -5.56 -6.04 -5.04
C ALA A 15 -5.82 -5.92 -3.55
N LEU A 16 -5.64 -4.72 -2.98
CA LEU A 16 -5.83 -4.48 -1.55
C LEU A 16 -7.30 -4.36 -1.16
N LYS A 17 -8.12 -3.80 -2.03
CA LYS A 17 -9.53 -3.56 -1.70
C LYS A 17 -10.27 -4.81 -1.20
N PRO A 18 -10.10 -6.00 -1.80
CA PRO A 18 -10.76 -7.18 -1.26
C PRO A 18 -10.16 -7.71 0.03
N GLN A 19 -8.99 -7.23 0.44
CA GLN A 19 -8.32 -7.66 1.66
C GLN A 19 -8.78 -6.89 2.89
N VAL A 20 -9.39 -5.73 2.71
CA VAL A 20 -9.86 -4.87 3.80
C VAL A 20 -11.27 -4.42 3.50
N SER A 21 -11.98 -3.90 4.50
CA SER A 21 -13.31 -3.36 4.26
C SER A 21 -13.22 -2.07 3.44
N PRO A 22 -14.28 -1.71 2.70
CA PRO A 22 -14.31 -0.45 1.96
C PRO A 22 -14.07 0.78 2.85
N ASP A 23 -14.61 0.76 4.07
CA ASP A 23 -14.41 1.85 5.01
C ASP A 23 -12.96 1.95 5.45
N THR A 24 -12.32 0.82 5.73
CA THR A 24 -10.90 0.78 6.10
C THR A 24 -10.04 1.32 4.96
N PHE A 25 -10.30 0.87 3.75
CA PHE A 25 -9.54 1.36 2.59
C PHE A 25 -9.70 2.87 2.44
N LYS A 26 -10.93 3.34 2.48
CA LYS A 26 -11.21 4.76 2.31
C LYS A 26 -10.57 5.60 3.41
N ARG A 27 -10.60 5.11 4.65
CA ARG A 27 -10.07 5.86 5.79
C ARG A 27 -8.56 5.88 5.84
N TRP A 28 -7.92 4.74 5.62
CA TRP A 28 -6.48 4.59 5.89
C TRP A 28 -5.63 4.54 4.64
N PHE A 29 -6.15 4.05 3.53
CA PHE A 29 -5.35 3.87 2.33
C PHE A 29 -5.60 4.91 1.24
N SER A 30 -6.72 5.63 1.29
CA SER A 30 -7.01 6.63 0.26
C SER A 30 -6.02 7.79 0.27
N ALA A 31 -5.42 8.08 1.43
CA ALA A 31 -4.43 9.15 1.57
C ALA A 31 -2.99 8.66 1.37
N VAL A 32 -2.80 7.37 1.16
CA VAL A 32 -1.47 6.78 0.95
C VAL A 32 -1.08 6.93 -0.51
N LYS A 33 0.20 7.23 -0.72
CA LYS A 33 0.77 7.32 -2.07
C LYS A 33 2.02 6.47 -2.16
N LEU A 34 2.19 5.79 -3.27
CA LEU A 34 3.42 5.07 -3.55
C LEU A 34 4.40 6.05 -4.16
N VAL A 35 5.51 6.28 -3.47
CA VAL A 35 6.51 7.27 -3.92
C VAL A 35 7.78 6.64 -4.44
N GLN A 36 8.03 5.37 -4.14
CA GLN A 36 9.16 4.64 -4.68
C GLN A 36 8.82 3.16 -4.72
N ALA A 37 9.22 2.49 -5.79
CA ALA A 37 9.01 1.06 -5.94
C ALA A 37 10.23 0.43 -6.57
N THR A 38 10.74 -0.63 -5.93
CA THR A 38 11.83 -1.44 -6.45
C THR A 38 11.40 -2.90 -6.43
N GLU A 39 12.25 -3.77 -6.95
CA GLU A 39 11.98 -5.20 -6.89
C GLU A 39 12.00 -5.73 -5.45
N GLU A 40 12.61 -4.98 -4.54
CA GLU A 40 12.79 -5.42 -3.16
C GLU A 40 11.89 -4.69 -2.18
N SER A 41 11.50 -3.45 -2.48
CA SER A 41 10.76 -2.66 -1.51
C SER A 41 9.83 -1.66 -2.18
N PHE A 42 8.79 -1.30 -1.45
CA PHE A 42 7.89 -0.21 -1.80
C PHE A 42 7.94 0.81 -0.68
N THR A 43 8.06 2.09 -1.04
CA THR A 43 8.01 3.19 -0.10
C THR A 43 6.72 3.96 -0.30
N PHE A 44 5.98 4.12 0.76
CA PHE A 44 4.70 4.82 0.75
C PHE A 44 4.81 6.13 1.51
N ARG A 45 4.01 7.09 1.10
CA ARG A 45 3.88 8.35 1.81
C ARG A 45 2.51 8.43 2.45
N VAL A 46 2.50 8.80 3.72
CA VAL A 46 1.28 8.95 4.50
C VAL A 46 1.21 10.37 5.07
N PRO A 47 0.01 10.88 5.39
CA PRO A 47 -0.14 12.25 5.88
C PRO A 47 0.53 12.51 7.22
N ASN A 48 0.60 11.49 8.08
CA ASN A 48 1.21 11.64 9.40
C ASN A 48 1.50 10.27 10.00
N ASN A 49 2.14 10.28 11.18
CA ASN A 49 2.57 9.04 11.84
C ASN A 49 1.43 8.15 12.30
N ILE A 50 0.26 8.70 12.47
CA ILE A 50 -0.91 7.90 12.89
C ILE A 50 -1.28 6.90 11.81
N TYR A 51 -1.23 7.33 10.56
CA TYR A 51 -1.51 6.44 9.42
C TYR A 51 -0.48 5.31 9.36
N GLN A 52 0.80 5.64 9.50
CA GLN A 52 1.85 4.65 9.51
C GLN A 52 1.64 3.64 10.64
N PHE A 53 1.38 4.14 11.84
CA PHE A 53 1.17 3.27 13.01
C PHE A 53 0.01 2.30 12.77
N TRP A 54 -1.12 2.81 12.29
CA TRP A 54 -2.31 1.99 12.06
C TRP A 54 -2.07 0.92 11.00
N ILE A 55 -1.42 1.30 9.91
CA ILE A 55 -1.15 0.37 8.82
C ILE A 55 -0.17 -0.72 9.29
N GLU A 56 0.90 -0.32 9.97
CA GLU A 56 1.88 -1.29 10.45
C GLU A 56 1.31 -2.22 11.52
N SER A 57 0.43 -1.70 12.37
CA SER A 57 -0.10 -2.49 13.49
C SER A 57 -1.27 -3.39 13.10
N ASN A 58 -2.06 -2.99 12.10
CA ASN A 58 -3.34 -3.67 11.84
C ASN A 58 -3.50 -4.14 10.40
N HIS A 59 -2.77 -3.58 9.45
CA HIS A 59 -3.05 -3.81 8.03
C HIS A 59 -1.85 -4.32 7.25
N MET A 60 -0.74 -4.58 7.90
CA MET A 60 0.48 -5.01 7.20
C MET A 60 0.28 -6.35 6.49
N ALA A 61 -0.42 -7.29 7.14
CA ALA A 61 -0.67 -8.58 6.52
C ALA A 61 -1.52 -8.45 5.25
N ALA A 62 -2.54 -7.59 5.31
CA ALA A 62 -3.39 -7.33 4.15
C ALA A 62 -2.59 -6.65 3.03
N LEU A 63 -1.74 -5.70 3.40
CA LEU A 63 -0.91 -4.99 2.43
C LEU A 63 0.07 -5.95 1.75
N GLN A 64 0.73 -6.81 2.51
CA GLN A 64 1.66 -7.79 1.94
C GLN A 64 0.93 -8.81 1.06
N ALA A 65 -0.25 -9.26 1.48
CA ALA A 65 -1.05 -10.16 0.66
C ALA A 65 -1.41 -9.52 -0.68
N ALA A 66 -1.78 -8.25 -0.65
CA ALA A 66 -2.08 -7.51 -1.87
C ALA A 66 -0.84 -7.36 -2.76
N ILE A 67 0.32 -7.10 -2.17
CA ILE A 67 1.57 -6.99 -2.92
C ILE A 67 1.88 -8.30 -3.61
N VAL A 68 1.80 -9.42 -2.89
CA VAL A 68 2.05 -10.73 -3.48
C VAL A 68 1.05 -11.01 -4.61
N HIS A 69 -0.22 -10.69 -4.39
CA HIS A 69 -1.23 -10.93 -5.40
C HIS A 69 -1.00 -10.10 -6.66
N ALA A 70 -0.64 -8.85 -6.49
CA ALA A 70 -0.48 -7.93 -7.62
C ALA A 70 0.87 -8.08 -8.33
N PHE A 71 1.93 -8.41 -7.60
CA PHE A 71 3.30 -8.37 -8.12
C PHE A 71 4.03 -9.70 -8.03
N GLY A 72 3.42 -10.72 -7.45
CA GLY A 72 3.95 -12.08 -7.44
C GLY A 72 4.92 -12.42 -6.33
N SER A 73 5.39 -11.45 -5.57
CA SER A 73 6.30 -11.69 -4.46
C SER A 73 6.16 -10.59 -3.42
N PRO A 74 6.50 -10.89 -2.14
CA PRO A 74 6.44 -9.87 -1.11
C PRO A 74 7.52 -8.81 -1.31
N ARG A 75 7.29 -7.63 -0.74
CA ARG A 75 8.23 -6.52 -0.76
C ARG A 75 8.38 -5.96 0.65
N VAL A 76 9.55 -5.40 0.94
CA VAL A 76 9.72 -4.63 2.17
C VAL A 76 8.90 -3.35 2.04
N VAL A 77 8.12 -3.03 3.07
CA VAL A 77 7.30 -1.83 3.08
C VAL A 77 7.98 -0.77 3.93
N LYS A 78 8.16 0.40 3.36
CA LYS A 78 8.77 1.56 4.03
C LYS A 78 7.80 2.74 3.97
N PHE A 79 7.96 3.66 4.93
CA PHE A 79 7.14 4.87 5.00
C PHE A 79 7.96 6.13 5.07
#